data_6ecedf8fdcaf5a402fb215e4afdca710
#
_entry.id   6ecedf8fdcaf5a402fb215e4afdca710
#
_cell.length_a   1.000
_cell.length_b   1.000
_cell.length_c   1.000
_cell.angle_alpha   90.00
_cell.angle_beta   90.00
_cell.angle_gamma   90.00
#
_symmetry.space_group_name_H-M   'P 1'
#
loop_
_entity.id
_entity.type
_entity.pdbx_description
1 polymer ?
#
loop_
_entity_poly.entity_id
_entity_poly.type
_entity_poly.pdbx_seq_one_letter_code
_entity_poly.pdbx_strand_id
1 'polypeptide(L)'
;MRGILFFLLSILLLFLLVTGLGLFLPSHVTISRAVNVQAPRATVHALLVSPARWQQWFPGADSLPLVKKNDRVAGIAMPNGNMLAIRSLNDSTIVVQGLQTATVDGDMGFKLLGAASGIVTVQWYMNFYFDWYPWERFSSLLLENKFGSVMERGLKQLQQQAQSEASIN
;
A
#
# COMPACT_ATOMS: atom_id res chain seq x y z
N MET A 1 3.39 -48.10 16.33
CA MET A 1 4.23 -47.61 15.23
C MET A 1 3.48 -47.40 13.91
N ARG A 2 2.63 -48.33 13.43
CA ARG A 2 1.85 -48.15 12.19
C ARG A 2 0.90 -46.96 12.21
N GLY A 3 0.19 -46.67 13.32
CA GLY A 3 -0.73 -45.53 13.44
C GLY A 3 -0.03 -44.20 13.32
N ILE A 4 1.17 -44.03 13.88
CA ILE A 4 1.95 -42.79 13.78
C ILE A 4 2.40 -42.58 12.32
N LEU A 5 2.78 -43.64 11.62
CA LEU A 5 3.17 -43.55 10.21
C LEU A 5 2.00 -43.08 9.32
N PHE A 6 0.81 -43.67 9.53
CA PHE A 6 -0.40 -43.24 8.80
C PHE A 6 -0.76 -41.78 9.11
N PHE A 7 -0.63 -41.32 10.35
CA PHE A 7 -0.87 -39.96 10.75
C PHE A 7 0.11 -39.00 10.07
N LEU A 8 1.40 -39.29 10.10
CA LEU A 8 2.42 -38.48 9.42
C LEU A 8 2.22 -38.45 7.90
N LEU A 9 1.86 -39.60 7.30
CA LEU A 9 1.57 -39.64 5.87
C LEU A 9 0.35 -38.82 5.49
N SER A 10 -0.70 -38.79 6.33
CA SER A 10 -1.89 -37.97 6.12
C SER A 10 -1.56 -36.47 6.20
N ILE A 11 -0.73 -36.07 7.15
CA ILE A 11 -0.27 -34.67 7.26
C ILE A 11 0.55 -34.28 6.02
N LEU A 12 1.47 -35.14 5.60
CA LEU A 12 2.27 -34.90 4.41
C LEU A 12 1.41 -34.75 3.15
N LEU A 13 0.43 -35.65 2.98
CA LEU A 13 -0.48 -35.61 1.84
C LEU A 13 -1.34 -34.33 1.85
N LEU A 14 -1.85 -33.93 3.02
CA LEU A 14 -2.60 -32.69 3.19
C LEU A 14 -1.73 -31.48 2.86
N PHE A 15 -0.49 -31.46 3.36
CA PHE A 15 0.45 -30.36 3.06
C PHE A 15 0.74 -30.26 1.56
N LEU A 16 0.98 -31.38 0.89
CA LEU A 16 1.20 -31.41 -0.57
C LEU A 16 -0.03 -30.93 -1.34
N LEU A 17 -1.22 -31.33 -0.91
CA LEU A 17 -2.47 -30.89 -1.53
C LEU A 17 -2.67 -29.37 -1.36
N VAL A 18 -2.51 -28.83 -0.14
CA VAL A 18 -2.64 -27.40 0.14
C VAL A 18 -1.57 -26.60 -0.61
N THR A 19 -0.34 -27.08 -0.65
CA THR A 19 0.74 -26.46 -1.42
C THR A 19 0.42 -26.46 -2.91
N GLY A 20 -0.04 -27.60 -3.46
CA GLY A 20 -0.46 -27.70 -4.84
C GLY A 20 -1.58 -26.70 -5.20
N LEU A 21 -2.60 -26.58 -4.35
CA LEU A 21 -3.65 -25.57 -4.54
C LEU A 21 -3.09 -24.13 -4.43
N GLY A 22 -2.16 -23.88 -3.50
CA GLY A 22 -1.52 -22.57 -3.34
C GLY A 22 -0.75 -22.13 -4.59
N LEU A 23 -0.15 -23.07 -5.34
CA LEU A 23 0.59 -22.75 -6.57
C LEU A 23 -0.30 -22.22 -7.71
N PHE A 24 -1.60 -22.50 -7.68
CA PHE A 24 -2.56 -21.92 -8.63
C PHE A 24 -2.92 -20.47 -8.30
N LEU A 25 -2.63 -19.98 -7.09
CA LEU A 25 -2.88 -18.60 -6.71
C LEU A 25 -1.76 -17.68 -7.24
N PRO A 26 -2.08 -16.41 -7.57
CA PRO A 26 -1.10 -15.50 -8.14
C PRO A 26 0.03 -15.20 -7.15
N SER A 27 1.26 -15.08 -7.67
CA SER A 27 2.44 -14.66 -6.91
C SER A 27 2.55 -13.15 -6.74
N HIS A 28 1.75 -12.42 -7.47
CA HIS A 28 1.72 -10.96 -7.47
C HIS A 28 0.28 -10.47 -7.53
N VAL A 29 -0.08 -9.59 -6.61
CA VAL A 29 -1.40 -8.96 -6.54
C VAL A 29 -1.24 -7.45 -6.48
N THR A 30 -1.91 -6.75 -7.38
CA THR A 30 -1.99 -5.29 -7.35
C THR A 30 -3.40 -4.86 -6.94
N ILE A 31 -3.48 -4.08 -5.89
CA ILE A 31 -4.71 -3.40 -5.48
C ILE A 31 -4.59 -1.94 -5.87
N SER A 32 -5.60 -1.38 -6.49
CA SER A 32 -5.59 0.05 -6.83
C SER A 32 -6.96 0.69 -6.63
N ARG A 33 -6.93 1.97 -6.23
CA ARG A 33 -8.10 2.84 -6.11
C ARG A 33 -7.78 4.20 -6.70
N ALA A 34 -8.76 4.88 -7.22
CA ALA A 34 -8.61 6.20 -7.80
C ALA A 34 -9.71 7.14 -7.35
N VAL A 35 -9.37 8.44 -7.27
CA VAL A 35 -10.30 9.52 -6.96
C VAL A 35 -10.03 10.72 -7.85
N ASN A 36 -11.08 11.43 -8.23
CA ASN A 36 -10.97 12.69 -8.95
C ASN A 36 -10.94 13.86 -7.95
N VAL A 37 -9.89 14.64 -7.99
CA VAL A 37 -9.64 15.78 -7.08
C VAL A 37 -9.82 17.07 -7.86
N GLN A 38 -10.74 17.92 -7.42
CA GLN A 38 -10.93 19.27 -7.98
C GLN A 38 -9.99 20.24 -7.26
N ALA A 39 -8.74 20.22 -7.65
CA ALA A 39 -7.68 21.09 -7.11
C ALA A 39 -6.54 21.21 -8.13
N PRO A 40 -5.74 22.28 -8.05
CA PRO A 40 -4.54 22.41 -8.88
C PRO A 40 -3.60 21.22 -8.70
N ARG A 41 -3.01 20.72 -9.79
CA ARG A 41 -2.06 19.61 -9.77
C ARG A 41 -0.91 19.84 -8.78
N ALA A 42 -0.42 21.07 -8.69
CA ALA A 42 0.65 21.45 -7.77
C ALA A 42 0.28 21.22 -6.31
N THR A 43 -0.95 21.55 -5.90
CA THR A 43 -1.47 21.33 -4.54
C THR A 43 -1.54 19.84 -4.23
N VAL A 44 -2.11 19.04 -5.13
CA VAL A 44 -2.21 17.57 -4.96
C VAL A 44 -0.81 16.96 -4.90
N HIS A 45 0.07 17.34 -5.81
CA HIS A 45 1.45 16.86 -5.83
C HIS A 45 2.19 17.19 -4.53
N ALA A 46 2.06 18.41 -4.00
CA ALA A 46 2.69 18.82 -2.75
C ALA A 46 2.22 18.00 -1.53
N LEU A 47 0.95 17.57 -1.50
CA LEU A 47 0.43 16.67 -0.46
C LEU A 47 1.04 15.28 -0.53
N LEU A 48 1.30 14.77 -1.74
CA LEU A 48 1.82 13.43 -1.97
C LEU A 48 3.33 13.32 -1.76
N VAL A 49 4.09 14.35 -2.14
CA VAL A 49 5.57 14.31 -2.10
C VAL A 49 6.16 14.70 -0.74
N SER A 50 5.36 15.15 0.21
CA SER A 50 5.83 15.53 1.54
C SER A 50 5.39 14.52 2.58
N PRO A 51 6.29 13.66 3.11
CA PRO A 51 5.94 12.72 4.18
C PRO A 51 5.39 13.40 5.44
N ALA A 52 5.80 14.64 5.73
CA ALA A 52 5.25 15.41 6.84
C ALA A 52 3.76 15.73 6.66
N ARG A 53 3.30 15.85 5.42
CA ARG A 53 1.89 16.14 5.11
C ARG A 53 1.02 14.89 5.08
N TRP A 54 1.62 13.70 5.05
CA TRP A 54 0.86 12.43 5.08
C TRP A 54 0.08 12.26 6.38
N GLN A 55 0.53 12.85 7.49
CA GLN A 55 -0.23 12.85 8.74
C GLN A 55 -1.62 13.50 8.62
N GLN A 56 -1.85 14.32 7.60
CA GLN A 56 -3.11 15.05 7.39
C GLN A 56 -4.17 14.21 6.63
N TRP A 57 -3.72 13.23 5.84
CA TRP A 57 -4.63 12.51 4.96
C TRP A 57 -4.38 10.98 4.86
N PHE A 58 -3.15 10.52 5.15
CA PHE A 58 -2.84 9.09 5.06
C PHE A 58 -3.39 8.36 6.28
N PRO A 59 -4.24 7.32 6.09
CA PRO A 59 -4.91 6.64 7.20
C PRO A 59 -3.94 6.04 8.21
N GLY A 60 -4.07 6.46 9.47
CA GLY A 60 -3.24 5.99 10.57
C GLY A 60 -1.86 6.65 10.67
N ALA A 61 -1.55 7.63 9.82
CA ALA A 61 -0.29 8.35 9.89
C ALA A 61 -0.29 9.50 10.92
N ASP A 62 -1.44 9.93 11.39
CA ASP A 62 -1.64 11.00 12.37
C ASP A 62 -0.89 10.77 13.70
N SER A 63 -0.81 9.52 14.12
CA SER A 63 -0.15 9.10 15.35
C SER A 63 1.27 8.55 15.16
N LEU A 64 1.76 8.46 13.92
CA LEU A 64 3.05 7.88 13.62
C LEU A 64 4.18 8.93 13.68
N PRO A 65 5.35 8.57 14.25
CA PRO A 65 6.46 9.50 14.33
C PRO A 65 7.09 9.75 12.96
N LEU A 66 7.46 11.02 12.73
CA LEU A 66 8.20 11.44 11.55
C LEU A 66 9.68 11.11 11.71
N VAL A 67 10.26 10.46 10.71
CA VAL A 67 11.69 10.18 10.65
C VAL A 67 12.39 11.32 9.92
N LYS A 68 13.36 11.97 10.59
CA LYS A 68 14.17 13.02 10.02
C LYS A 68 15.55 12.49 9.61
N LYS A 69 16.04 12.95 8.47
CA LYS A 69 17.39 12.73 7.98
C LYS A 69 17.93 14.07 7.45
N ASN A 70 19.07 14.54 7.98
CA ASN A 70 19.65 15.85 7.61
C ASN A 70 18.64 17.01 7.72
N ASP A 71 17.95 17.11 8.88
CA ASP A 71 16.91 18.11 9.19
C ASP A 71 15.67 18.12 8.26
N ARG A 72 15.58 17.18 7.35
CA ARG A 72 14.40 17.01 6.49
C ARG A 72 13.60 15.77 6.89
N VAL A 73 12.28 15.87 6.81
CA VAL A 73 11.41 14.70 7.02
C VAL A 73 11.63 13.72 5.86
N ALA A 74 12.20 12.58 6.18
CA ALA A 74 12.53 11.53 5.21
C ALA A 74 11.38 10.52 5.02
N GLY A 75 10.53 10.36 6.05
CA GLY A 75 9.44 9.39 6.01
C GLY A 75 8.67 9.31 7.32
N ILE A 76 7.82 8.31 7.41
CA ILE A 76 7.03 7.97 8.60
C ILE A 76 7.48 6.62 9.13
N ALA A 77 7.73 6.51 10.43
CA ALA A 77 8.06 5.24 11.07
C ALA A 77 6.81 4.39 11.26
N MET A 78 6.85 3.15 10.80
CA MET A 78 5.77 2.19 10.96
C MET A 78 5.95 1.36 12.24
N PRO A 79 4.86 0.86 12.86
CA PRO A 79 4.95 0.06 14.10
C PRO A 79 5.78 -1.22 13.98
N ASN A 80 5.94 -1.74 12.76
CA ASN A 80 6.77 -2.92 12.45
C ASN A 80 8.27 -2.63 12.33
N GLY A 81 8.71 -1.39 12.64
CA GLY A 81 10.10 -0.97 12.54
C GLY A 81 10.52 -0.51 11.13
N ASN A 82 9.66 -0.61 10.14
CA ASN A 82 9.92 -0.12 8.79
C ASN A 82 9.63 1.39 8.68
N MET A 83 10.11 2.01 7.62
CA MET A 83 9.87 3.41 7.31
C MET A 83 9.19 3.53 5.95
N LEU A 84 8.04 4.19 5.92
CA LEU A 84 7.45 4.63 4.65
C LEU A 84 8.20 5.88 4.18
N ALA A 85 8.89 5.76 3.05
CA ALA A 85 9.66 6.84 2.45
C ALA A 85 9.49 6.88 0.94
N ILE A 86 9.63 8.06 0.35
CA ILE A 86 9.59 8.20 -1.10
C ILE A 86 10.90 7.65 -1.67
N ARG A 87 10.76 6.66 -2.56
CA ARG A 87 11.88 6.02 -3.26
C ARG A 87 12.19 6.69 -4.59
N SER A 88 11.15 7.03 -5.33
CA SER A 88 11.26 7.63 -6.66
C SER A 88 10.16 8.66 -6.87
N LEU A 89 10.51 9.75 -7.50
CA LEU A 89 9.62 10.88 -7.75
C LEU A 89 9.76 11.32 -9.20
N ASN A 90 8.64 11.25 -9.93
CA ASN A 90 8.47 11.83 -11.25
C ASN A 90 7.23 12.75 -11.22
N ASP A 91 7.05 13.60 -12.23
CA ASP A 91 5.93 14.56 -12.31
C ASP A 91 4.53 13.92 -12.19
N SER A 92 4.41 12.66 -12.55
CA SER A 92 3.13 11.92 -12.55
C SER A 92 3.12 10.67 -11.72
N THR A 93 4.26 10.24 -11.18
CA THR A 93 4.35 8.98 -10.41
C THR A 93 5.24 9.16 -9.19
N ILE A 94 4.72 8.79 -8.04
CA ILE A 94 5.42 8.81 -6.75
C ILE A 94 5.46 7.38 -6.26
N VAL A 95 6.65 6.80 -6.12
CA VAL A 95 6.85 5.45 -5.58
C VAL A 95 7.30 5.56 -4.13
N VAL A 96 6.60 4.86 -3.26
CA VAL A 96 6.87 4.81 -1.83
C VAL A 96 7.35 3.40 -1.47
N GLN A 97 8.47 3.31 -0.77
CA GLN A 97 8.99 2.05 -0.23
C GLN A 97 8.64 1.91 1.25
N GLY A 98 8.73 0.68 1.76
CA GLY A 98 8.51 0.37 3.18
C GLY A 98 7.15 -0.26 3.47
N LEU A 99 6.37 -0.60 2.45
CA LEU A 99 5.17 -1.41 2.61
C LEU A 99 5.58 -2.88 2.78
N GLN A 100 6.24 -3.17 3.89
CA GLN A 100 6.54 -4.54 4.29
C GLN A 100 5.58 -4.97 5.41
N THR A 101 4.91 -6.09 5.23
CA THR A 101 4.24 -6.80 6.32
C THR A 101 5.19 -7.89 6.84
N ALA A 102 4.88 -8.50 7.97
CA ALA A 102 5.71 -9.56 8.55
C ALA A 102 5.93 -10.76 7.60
N THR A 103 5.08 -10.93 6.60
CA THR A 103 5.03 -12.10 5.71
C THR A 103 5.03 -11.77 4.21
N VAL A 104 4.94 -10.51 3.81
CA VAL A 104 4.77 -10.14 2.40
C VAL A 104 5.55 -8.86 2.08
N ASP A 105 6.38 -8.93 1.08
CA ASP A 105 7.05 -7.77 0.50
C ASP A 105 6.10 -7.01 -0.42
N GLY A 106 6.22 -5.67 -0.41
CA GLY A 106 5.39 -4.85 -1.26
C GLY A 106 5.94 -3.45 -1.49
N ASP A 107 5.44 -2.84 -2.52
CA ASP A 107 5.62 -1.42 -2.81
C ASP A 107 4.28 -0.75 -3.04
N MET A 108 4.23 0.54 -2.83
CA MET A 108 3.05 1.33 -3.12
C MET A 108 3.43 2.62 -3.85
N GLY A 109 2.45 3.23 -4.48
CA GLY A 109 2.69 4.52 -5.11
C GLY A 109 1.42 5.21 -5.52
N PHE A 110 1.63 6.44 -5.98
CA PHE A 110 0.56 7.31 -6.46
C PHE A 110 0.86 7.70 -7.90
N LYS A 111 -0.16 7.67 -8.76
CA LYS A 111 -0.12 8.20 -10.12
C LYS A 111 -1.07 9.36 -10.24
N LEU A 112 -0.59 10.48 -10.76
CA LEU A 112 -1.39 11.65 -11.07
C LEU A 112 -1.70 11.63 -12.57
N LEU A 113 -2.97 11.43 -12.90
CA LEU A 113 -3.47 11.33 -14.25
C LEU A 113 -4.36 12.54 -14.54
N GLY A 114 -4.31 13.02 -15.79
CA GLY A 114 -5.10 14.18 -16.22
C GLY A 114 -4.64 15.51 -15.58
N ALA A 115 -4.89 16.61 -16.27
CA ALA A 115 -4.70 17.96 -15.74
C ALA A 115 -5.38 19.01 -16.63
N ALA A 116 -6.13 18.60 -17.66
CA ALA A 116 -6.59 19.53 -18.69
C ALA A 116 -7.77 20.43 -18.29
N SER A 117 -8.43 20.15 -17.16
CA SER A 117 -9.67 20.84 -16.76
C SER A 117 -9.75 21.20 -15.27
N GLY A 118 -8.60 21.32 -14.58
CA GLY A 118 -8.60 21.58 -13.14
C GLY A 118 -8.97 20.37 -12.27
N ILE A 119 -9.19 19.21 -12.90
CA ILE A 119 -9.46 17.95 -12.21
C ILE A 119 -8.24 17.05 -12.37
N VAL A 120 -7.69 16.58 -11.26
CA VAL A 120 -6.58 15.62 -11.23
C VAL A 120 -7.09 14.29 -10.70
N THR A 121 -6.90 13.20 -11.44
CA THR A 121 -7.17 11.86 -10.95
C THR A 121 -5.94 11.34 -10.21
N VAL A 122 -6.11 11.03 -8.94
CA VAL A 122 -5.08 10.37 -8.14
C VAL A 122 -5.41 8.89 -8.06
N GLN A 123 -4.52 8.07 -8.59
CA GLN A 123 -4.56 6.62 -8.43
C GLN A 123 -3.55 6.21 -7.37
N TRP A 124 -3.99 5.55 -6.33
CA TRP A 124 -3.16 4.88 -5.34
C TRP A 124 -3.10 3.40 -5.69
N TYR A 125 -1.91 2.82 -5.76
CA TYR A 125 -1.71 1.41 -5.99
C TYR A 125 -0.79 0.80 -4.93
N MET A 126 -1.01 -0.46 -4.65
CA MET A 126 -0.17 -1.30 -3.79
C MET A 126 0.09 -2.62 -4.50
N ASN A 127 1.35 -2.98 -4.62
CA ASN A 127 1.80 -4.26 -5.16
C ASN A 127 2.25 -5.16 -4.02
N PHE A 128 1.85 -6.40 -4.04
CA PHE A 128 2.22 -7.41 -3.08
C PHE A 128 2.84 -8.60 -3.80
N TYR A 129 3.97 -9.08 -3.29
CA TYR A 129 4.72 -10.19 -3.83
C TYR A 129 4.70 -11.34 -2.83
N PHE A 130 4.36 -12.54 -3.28
CA PHE A 130 4.19 -13.73 -2.46
C PHE A 130 5.17 -14.80 -2.90
N ASP A 131 5.83 -15.40 -1.94
CA ASP A 131 6.65 -16.57 -2.16
C ASP A 131 5.79 -17.81 -2.46
N TRP A 132 6.42 -18.97 -2.54
CA TRP A 132 5.75 -20.23 -2.85
C TRP A 132 4.97 -20.81 -1.66
N TYR A 133 5.13 -20.30 -0.47
CA TYR A 133 4.49 -20.79 0.74
C TYR A 133 2.97 -20.73 0.64
N PRO A 134 2.25 -21.84 0.94
CA PRO A 134 0.80 -21.88 0.78
C PRO A 134 0.07 -20.82 1.63
N TRP A 135 0.49 -20.60 2.86
CA TRP A 135 -0.14 -19.58 3.72
C TRP A 135 -0.01 -18.16 3.18
N GLU A 136 1.08 -17.83 2.50
CA GLU A 136 1.23 -16.52 1.85
C GLU A 136 0.30 -16.40 0.66
N ARG A 137 0.26 -17.43 -0.20
CA ARG A 137 -0.61 -17.46 -1.37
C ARG A 137 -2.08 -17.33 -0.99
N PHE A 138 -2.53 -18.03 0.04
CA PHE A 138 -3.91 -17.90 0.53
C PHE A 138 -4.19 -16.54 1.16
N SER A 139 -3.20 -15.88 1.77
CA SER A 139 -3.36 -14.54 2.32
C SER A 139 -3.65 -13.49 1.24
N SER A 140 -3.24 -13.73 -0.01
CA SER A 140 -3.52 -12.83 -1.15
C SER A 140 -5.01 -12.58 -1.36
N LEU A 141 -5.86 -13.56 -1.06
CA LEU A 141 -7.32 -13.46 -1.20
C LEU A 141 -7.96 -12.45 -0.23
N LEU A 142 -7.27 -12.13 0.88
CA LEU A 142 -7.78 -11.23 1.92
C LEU A 142 -7.31 -9.78 1.73
N LEU A 143 -6.34 -9.53 0.86
CA LEU A 143 -5.71 -8.22 0.71
C LEU A 143 -6.69 -7.14 0.25
N GLU A 144 -7.55 -7.47 -0.69
CA GLU A 144 -8.56 -6.55 -1.23
C GLU A 144 -9.47 -6.02 -0.10
N ASN A 145 -9.97 -6.93 0.74
CA ASN A 145 -10.83 -6.56 1.87
C ASN A 145 -10.07 -5.75 2.93
N LYS A 146 -8.78 -6.05 3.13
CA LYS A 146 -7.95 -5.37 4.14
C LYS A 146 -7.53 -3.98 3.70
N PHE A 147 -7.05 -3.82 2.47
CA PHE A 147 -6.43 -2.58 2.01
C PHE A 147 -7.37 -1.71 1.17
N GLY A 148 -8.36 -2.28 0.48
CA GLY A 148 -9.29 -1.53 -0.37
C GLY A 148 -10.00 -0.40 0.37
N SER A 149 -10.61 -0.70 1.51
CA SER A 149 -11.31 0.29 2.35
C SER A 149 -10.37 1.34 2.97
N VAL A 150 -9.14 0.97 3.28
CA VAL A 150 -8.12 1.90 3.80
C VAL A 150 -7.72 2.89 2.71
N MET A 151 -7.47 2.40 1.49
CA MET A 151 -7.12 3.23 0.34
C MET A 151 -8.24 4.21 -0.02
N GLU A 152 -9.50 3.76 -0.02
CA GLU A 152 -10.67 4.61 -0.29
C GLU A 152 -10.79 5.73 0.74
N ARG A 153 -10.63 5.44 2.03
CA ARG A 153 -10.63 6.46 3.09
C ARG A 153 -9.50 7.46 2.92
N GLY A 154 -8.29 6.98 2.66
CA GLY A 154 -7.13 7.85 2.47
C GLY A 154 -7.28 8.76 1.26
N LEU A 155 -7.74 8.24 0.13
CA LEU A 155 -8.00 9.04 -1.06
C LEU A 155 -9.11 10.07 -0.85
N LYS A 156 -10.14 9.73 -0.08
CA LYS A 156 -11.19 10.69 0.30
C LYS A 156 -10.66 11.80 1.18
N GLN A 157 -9.80 11.48 2.15
CA GLN A 157 -9.15 12.48 3.01
C GLN A 157 -8.20 13.36 2.20
N LEU A 158 -7.41 12.78 1.29
CA LEU A 158 -6.56 13.54 0.36
C LEU A 158 -7.38 14.50 -0.51
N GLN A 159 -8.51 14.03 -1.05
CA GLN A 159 -9.42 14.87 -1.84
C GLN A 159 -9.93 16.06 -1.03
N GLN A 160 -10.42 15.84 0.19
CA GLN A 160 -10.92 16.89 1.08
C GLN A 160 -9.84 17.91 1.42
N GLN A 161 -8.63 17.42 1.77
CA GLN A 161 -7.51 18.28 2.09
C GLN A 161 -7.07 19.15 0.90
N ALA A 162 -6.95 18.56 -0.28
CA ALA A 162 -6.55 19.26 -1.49
C ALA A 162 -7.59 20.34 -1.91
N GLN A 163 -8.88 20.02 -1.80
CA GLN A 163 -9.95 20.96 -2.11
C GLN A 163 -10.02 22.10 -1.10
N SER A 164 -9.83 21.82 0.19
CA SER A 164 -9.75 22.87 1.24
C SER A 164 -8.61 23.85 0.97
N GLU A 165 -7.42 23.35 0.62
CA GLU A 165 -6.28 24.21 0.30
C GLU A 165 -6.48 25.01 -0.99
N ALA A 166 -7.16 24.43 -1.99
CA ALA A 166 -7.46 25.11 -3.24
C ALA A 166 -8.49 26.24 -3.07
N SER A 167 -9.36 26.17 -2.06
CA SER A 167 -10.36 27.20 -1.79
C SER A 167 -9.81 28.40 -0.99
N ILE A 168 -8.63 28.27 -0.41
CA ILE A 168 -7.98 29.33 0.41
C ILE A 168 -7.03 30.19 -0.45
N ASN A 169 -6.56 29.67 -1.58
CA ASN A 169 -5.66 30.34 -2.54
C ASN A 169 -6.41 30.91 -3.73
#